data_0abb0a824cddc499fc9afec383f1146d
#
_entry.id   0abb0a824cddc499fc9afec383f1146d
#
_cell.length_a   1.000
_cell.length_b   1.000
_cell.length_c   1.000
_cell.angle_alpha   90.00
_cell.angle_beta   90.00
_cell.angle_gamma   90.00
#
_symmetry.space_group_name_H-M   'P 1'
#
loop_
_entity.id
_entity.type
_entity.pdbx_description
1 polymer ?
#
loop_
_entity_poly.entity_id
_entity_poly.type
_entity_poly.pdbx_seq_one_letter_code
_entity_poly.pdbx_strand_id
1 'polypeptide(L)'
;PVQAGQEPGNVERSVRRQLETLHEAGKSSEQNVEFIWRHLGHDDRSIRYAARVALEFQEPALWQKRVLSESYPELLITAAVAMARPGDAVMQKNIVDRLLKIQFSGLSEFQKLEWLRALSLVFIRMEAPTVLQQRAVAQILEPEFPSNREMLDRELAGMLVYVNSTKVIDKTLKLMTETPDAGGEAEIPEVLARNAVYGGSIANMLANMPNLNQTPYAYVLRNMKYGWTLEQRRLY
;
A
#
# COMPACT_ATOMS: atom_id res chain seq x y z
N PRO A 1 50.62 0.34 -3.76
CA PRO A 1 49.48 0.37 -2.88
C PRO A 1 48.28 0.92 -3.66
N VAL A 2 47.42 -0.02 -4.10
CA VAL A 2 46.15 0.29 -4.76
C VAL A 2 45.30 0.94 -3.71
N GLN A 3 44.93 2.21 -3.88
CA GLN A 3 43.88 2.84 -3.12
C GLN A 3 42.62 2.01 -3.34
N ALA A 4 42.07 1.43 -2.29
CA ALA A 4 40.78 0.76 -2.32
C ALA A 4 39.77 1.80 -2.74
N GLY A 5 39.41 1.81 -4.02
CA GLY A 5 38.32 2.63 -4.56
C GLY A 5 37.08 2.30 -3.75
N GLN A 6 36.38 3.33 -3.30
CA GLN A 6 35.08 3.16 -2.67
C GLN A 6 34.19 2.43 -3.69
N GLU A 7 33.88 1.18 -3.42
CA GLU A 7 32.93 0.44 -4.24
C GLU A 7 31.57 1.18 -4.23
N PRO A 8 30.91 1.33 -5.38
CA PRO A 8 29.55 1.85 -5.44
C PRO A 8 28.66 1.09 -4.45
N GLY A 9 27.93 1.81 -3.59
CA GLY A 9 27.07 1.22 -2.57
C GLY A 9 27.69 1.04 -1.17
N ASN A 10 28.93 1.47 -0.95
CA ASN A 10 29.55 1.38 0.37
C ASN A 10 29.00 2.47 1.32
N VAL A 11 28.63 3.62 0.77
CA VAL A 11 28.03 4.74 1.51
C VAL A 11 26.63 4.35 1.97
N GLU A 12 25.79 3.82 1.06
CA GLU A 12 24.43 3.39 1.35
C GLU A 12 24.42 2.26 2.39
N ARG A 13 25.32 1.30 2.29
CA ARG A 13 25.48 0.25 3.30
C ARG A 13 25.87 0.80 4.67
N SER A 14 26.73 1.81 4.70
CA SER A 14 27.14 2.47 5.94
C SER A 14 25.96 3.24 6.57
N VAL A 15 25.24 4.01 5.77
CA VAL A 15 24.03 4.74 6.21
C VAL A 15 22.98 3.77 6.78
N ARG A 16 22.71 2.68 6.06
CA ARG A 16 21.76 1.67 6.52
C ARG A 16 22.17 1.06 7.85
N ARG A 17 23.44 0.68 8.01
CA ARG A 17 23.95 0.16 9.28
C ARG A 17 23.82 1.16 10.43
N GLN A 18 24.12 2.43 10.19
CA GLN A 18 23.95 3.47 11.21
C GLN A 18 22.48 3.59 11.62
N LEU A 19 21.53 3.59 10.68
CA LEU A 19 20.09 3.58 10.98
C LEU A 19 19.69 2.33 11.78
N GLU A 20 20.20 1.15 11.40
CA GLU A 20 19.95 -0.11 12.10
C GLU A 20 20.45 -0.10 13.55
N THR A 21 21.52 0.65 13.88
CA THR A 21 21.96 0.81 15.29
C THR A 21 20.97 1.58 16.16
N LEU A 22 20.01 2.28 15.54
CA LEU A 22 18.97 3.04 16.22
C LEU A 22 17.65 2.23 16.39
N HIS A 23 17.64 0.95 15.97
CA HIS A 23 16.50 0.03 16.17
C HIS A 23 16.47 -0.56 17.59
N GLU A 24 16.82 0.24 18.58
CA GLU A 24 16.85 -0.16 19.98
C GLU A 24 16.18 0.89 20.87
N ALA A 25 15.43 0.43 21.87
CA ALA A 25 14.87 1.31 22.88
C ALA A 25 15.97 2.02 23.69
N GLY A 26 15.68 3.23 24.15
CA GLY A 26 16.59 4.01 24.99
C GLY A 26 17.64 4.84 24.22
N LYS A 27 17.61 4.83 22.90
CA LYS A 27 18.48 5.66 22.04
C LYS A 27 17.77 6.88 21.47
N SER A 28 16.72 7.37 22.12
CA SER A 28 15.96 8.53 21.65
C SER A 28 16.69 9.84 21.89
N SER A 29 16.84 10.63 20.83
CA SER A 29 17.38 12.00 20.90
C SER A 29 16.97 12.82 19.68
N GLU A 30 16.96 14.14 19.81
CA GLU A 30 16.70 15.05 18.68
C GLU A 30 17.73 14.88 17.55
N GLN A 31 18.99 14.61 17.88
CA GLN A 31 20.05 14.35 16.90
C GLN A 31 19.78 13.09 16.09
N ASN A 32 19.34 12.01 16.74
CA ASN A 32 18.97 10.78 16.06
C ASN A 32 17.75 10.98 15.18
N VAL A 33 16.73 11.70 15.67
CA VAL A 33 15.55 12.06 14.87
C VAL A 33 15.96 12.87 13.63
N GLU A 34 16.85 13.86 13.76
CA GLU A 34 17.33 14.64 12.63
C GLU A 34 18.08 13.78 11.59
N PHE A 35 18.94 12.88 12.05
CA PHE A 35 19.64 11.95 11.18
C PHE A 35 18.66 11.02 10.46
N ILE A 36 17.72 10.41 11.18
CA ILE A 36 16.69 9.52 10.62
C ILE A 36 15.83 10.25 9.58
N TRP A 37 15.41 11.49 9.89
CA TRP A 37 14.49 12.26 9.04
C TRP A 37 15.02 12.47 7.63
N ARG A 38 16.32 12.72 7.49
CA ARG A 38 16.99 12.91 6.18
C ARG A 38 16.91 11.68 5.28
N HIS A 39 16.62 10.51 5.85
CA HIS A 39 16.60 9.23 5.12
C HIS A 39 15.19 8.65 4.93
N LEU A 40 14.14 9.30 5.45
CA LEU A 40 12.75 8.84 5.29
C LEU A 40 12.25 8.89 3.84
N GLY A 41 12.80 9.77 3.01
CA GLY A 41 12.50 9.87 1.59
C GLY A 41 13.62 9.36 0.67
N HIS A 42 14.55 8.56 1.17
CA HIS A 42 15.69 8.09 0.39
C HIS A 42 15.26 7.20 -0.78
N ASP A 43 15.94 7.28 -1.95
CA ASP A 43 15.60 6.49 -3.14
C ASP A 43 15.75 4.98 -2.92
N ASP A 44 16.76 4.55 -2.15
CA ASP A 44 16.92 3.16 -1.77
C ASP A 44 15.86 2.74 -0.74
N ARG A 45 15.06 1.72 -1.12
CA ARG A 45 13.98 1.17 -0.29
C ARG A 45 14.48 0.63 1.05
N SER A 46 15.69 0.03 1.08
CA SER A 46 16.25 -0.57 2.30
C SER A 46 16.63 0.51 3.30
N ILE A 47 17.13 1.66 2.82
CA ILE A 47 17.47 2.82 3.66
C ILE A 47 16.19 3.46 4.18
N ARG A 48 15.18 3.70 3.33
CA ARG A 48 13.86 4.21 3.79
C ARG A 48 13.26 3.32 4.87
N TYR A 49 13.29 1.99 4.64
CA TYR A 49 12.79 1.03 5.61
C TYR A 49 13.53 1.11 6.94
N ALA A 50 14.88 1.13 6.91
CA ALA A 50 15.70 1.24 8.12
C ALA A 50 15.44 2.58 8.85
N ALA A 51 15.31 3.69 8.12
CA ALA A 51 14.97 5.00 8.69
C ALA A 51 13.59 4.98 9.35
N ARG A 52 12.58 4.41 8.69
CA ARG A 52 11.24 4.29 9.25
C ARG A 52 11.25 3.48 10.55
N VAL A 53 11.91 2.32 10.54
CA VAL A 53 12.01 1.49 11.75
C VAL A 53 12.78 2.23 12.86
N ALA A 54 13.89 2.91 12.53
CA ALA A 54 14.63 3.71 13.50
C ALA A 54 13.73 4.80 14.14
N LEU A 55 12.86 5.45 13.34
CA LEU A 55 11.92 6.46 13.83
C LEU A 55 10.89 5.86 14.82
N GLU A 56 10.44 4.63 14.56
CA GLU A 56 9.51 3.93 15.44
C GLU A 56 10.07 3.64 16.84
N PHE A 57 11.41 3.60 16.97
CA PHE A 57 12.11 3.44 18.25
C PHE A 57 12.43 4.77 18.94
N GLN A 58 12.19 5.92 18.29
CA GLN A 58 12.37 7.23 18.93
C GLN A 58 11.10 7.62 19.69
N GLU A 59 11.28 8.35 20.80
CA GLU A 59 10.17 8.90 21.57
C GLU A 59 9.27 9.77 20.68
N PRO A 60 7.96 9.49 20.55
CA PRO A 60 7.05 10.21 19.65
C PRO A 60 7.02 11.73 19.92
N ALA A 61 7.20 12.16 21.16
CA ALA A 61 7.21 13.57 21.52
C ALA A 61 8.30 14.38 20.80
N LEU A 62 9.40 13.73 20.39
CA LEU A 62 10.52 14.39 19.70
C LEU A 62 10.22 14.67 18.21
N TRP A 63 9.28 13.94 17.58
CA TRP A 63 9.10 13.99 16.13
C TRP A 63 7.65 14.12 15.65
N GLN A 64 6.65 13.82 16.48
CA GLN A 64 5.23 13.88 16.06
C GLN A 64 4.80 15.26 15.52
N LYS A 65 5.29 16.36 16.09
CA LYS A 65 5.00 17.72 15.60
C LYS A 65 5.61 17.95 14.22
N ARG A 66 6.79 17.39 13.97
CA ARG A 66 7.48 17.49 12.69
C ARG A 66 6.70 16.79 11.58
N VAL A 67 6.09 15.62 11.85
CA VAL A 67 5.20 14.94 10.89
C VAL A 67 4.06 15.86 10.45
N LEU A 68 3.45 16.55 11.39
CA LEU A 68 2.32 17.45 11.10
C LEU A 68 2.71 18.69 10.31
N SER A 69 3.97 19.10 10.32
CA SER A 69 4.50 20.23 9.55
C SER A 69 5.20 19.82 8.26
N GLU A 70 5.40 18.53 8.02
CA GLU A 70 6.11 18.03 6.84
C GLU A 70 5.33 18.34 5.55
N SER A 71 6.03 18.81 4.52
CA SER A 71 5.46 19.18 3.22
C SER A 71 5.87 18.28 2.08
N TYR A 72 6.96 17.52 2.24
CA TYR A 72 7.42 16.58 1.23
C TYR A 72 6.63 15.27 1.33
N PRO A 73 5.90 14.87 0.24
CA PRO A 73 5.02 13.70 0.29
C PRO A 73 5.71 12.42 0.74
N GLU A 74 6.92 12.13 0.26
CA GLU A 74 7.67 10.91 0.58
C GLU A 74 7.98 10.82 2.09
N LEU A 75 8.41 11.93 2.68
CA LEU A 75 8.75 11.99 4.09
C LEU A 75 7.48 11.87 4.94
N LEU A 76 6.43 12.60 4.56
CA LEU A 76 5.14 12.58 5.26
C LEU A 76 4.51 11.18 5.24
N ILE A 77 4.49 10.51 4.08
CA ILE A 77 3.92 9.17 3.92
C ILE A 77 4.69 8.17 4.81
N THR A 78 6.02 8.18 4.73
CA THR A 78 6.87 7.27 5.52
C THR A 78 6.74 7.53 7.02
N ALA A 79 6.73 8.80 7.44
CA ALA A 79 6.56 9.18 8.84
C ALA A 79 5.15 8.86 9.37
N ALA A 80 4.10 8.96 8.53
CA ALA A 80 2.75 8.56 8.89
C ALA A 80 2.65 7.05 9.19
N VAL A 81 3.35 6.22 8.42
CA VAL A 81 3.45 4.77 8.71
C VAL A 81 4.13 4.53 10.07
N ALA A 82 5.21 5.24 10.37
CA ALA A 82 5.87 5.15 11.67
C ALA A 82 4.94 5.61 12.80
N MET A 83 4.17 6.70 12.61
CA MET A 83 3.20 7.21 13.57
C MET A 83 2.04 6.24 13.84
N ALA A 84 1.62 5.50 12.82
CA ALA A 84 0.55 4.50 12.97
C ALA A 84 0.97 3.31 13.84
N ARG A 85 2.28 3.06 14.02
CA ARG A 85 2.74 1.89 14.79
C ARG A 85 2.37 1.91 16.28
N PRO A 86 2.61 2.98 17.05
CA PRO A 86 2.16 3.07 18.44
C PRO A 86 0.63 3.08 18.58
N GLY A 87 -0.11 3.45 17.52
CA GLY A 87 -1.57 3.37 17.51
C GLY A 87 -2.27 4.43 18.36
N ASP A 88 -1.65 5.60 18.55
CA ASP A 88 -2.27 6.69 19.30
C ASP A 88 -3.46 7.31 18.54
N ALA A 89 -4.67 6.99 18.98
CA ALA A 89 -5.91 7.47 18.38
C ALA A 89 -6.04 9.00 18.36
N VAL A 90 -5.45 9.70 19.34
CA VAL A 90 -5.47 11.17 19.43
C VAL A 90 -4.83 11.81 18.19
N MET A 91 -3.84 11.17 17.61
CA MET A 91 -3.13 11.66 16.43
C MET A 91 -3.78 11.30 15.10
N GLN A 92 -4.74 10.36 15.09
CA GLN A 92 -5.39 9.86 13.87
C GLN A 92 -5.91 10.99 12.96
N LYS A 93 -6.75 11.86 13.53
CA LYS A 93 -7.33 12.97 12.76
C LYS A 93 -6.27 13.84 12.11
N ASN A 94 -5.25 14.22 12.87
CA ASN A 94 -4.20 15.12 12.40
C ASN A 94 -3.39 14.50 11.26
N ILE A 95 -3.05 13.21 11.36
CA ILE A 95 -2.30 12.49 10.32
C ILE A 95 -3.15 12.32 9.07
N VAL A 96 -4.42 11.93 9.20
CA VAL A 96 -5.34 11.81 8.07
C VAL A 96 -5.49 13.15 7.36
N ASP A 97 -5.73 14.25 8.10
CA ASP A 97 -5.85 15.59 7.54
C ASP A 97 -4.58 16.01 6.77
N ARG A 98 -3.40 15.56 7.20
CA ARG A 98 -2.14 15.82 6.49
C ARG A 98 -2.01 14.99 5.22
N LEU A 99 -2.30 13.69 5.30
CA LEU A 99 -2.25 12.80 4.12
C LEU A 99 -3.25 13.26 3.04
N LEU A 100 -4.45 13.68 3.42
CA LEU A 100 -5.47 14.16 2.48
C LEU A 100 -5.11 15.50 1.79
N LYS A 101 -4.13 16.26 2.30
CA LYS A 101 -3.62 17.47 1.64
C LYS A 101 -2.60 17.18 0.53
N ILE A 102 -2.08 15.96 0.46
CA ILE A 102 -1.21 15.56 -0.64
C ILE A 102 -2.05 15.49 -1.92
N GLN A 103 -1.56 16.12 -2.99
CA GLN A 103 -2.19 16.03 -4.30
C GLN A 103 -1.95 14.63 -4.89
N PHE A 104 -2.87 13.70 -4.64
CA PHE A 104 -2.75 12.29 -5.00
C PHE A 104 -2.49 12.06 -6.50
N SER A 105 -3.17 12.82 -7.39
CA SER A 105 -2.99 12.73 -8.85
C SER A 105 -1.57 13.03 -9.32
N GLY A 106 -0.82 13.85 -8.57
CA GLY A 106 0.57 14.21 -8.87
C GLY A 106 1.61 13.19 -8.39
N LEU A 107 1.21 12.18 -7.62
CA LEU A 107 2.10 11.16 -7.12
C LEU A 107 2.45 10.13 -8.20
N SER A 108 3.67 9.60 -8.16
CA SER A 108 4.04 8.41 -8.92
C SER A 108 3.22 7.20 -8.47
N GLU A 109 3.14 6.15 -9.30
CA GLU A 109 2.43 4.91 -8.95
C GLU A 109 2.92 4.32 -7.62
N PHE A 110 4.23 4.29 -7.42
CA PHE A 110 4.83 3.83 -6.17
C PHE A 110 4.38 4.67 -4.97
N GLN A 111 4.40 5.99 -5.08
CA GLN A 111 3.96 6.89 -4.01
C GLN A 111 2.47 6.77 -3.73
N LYS A 112 1.63 6.55 -4.77
CA LYS A 112 0.19 6.27 -4.61
C LYS A 112 -0.05 5.01 -3.78
N LEU A 113 0.68 3.93 -4.05
CA LEU A 113 0.61 2.69 -3.28
C LEU A 113 1.06 2.89 -1.82
N GLU A 114 2.15 3.60 -1.60
CA GLU A 114 2.63 3.90 -0.24
C GLU A 114 1.66 4.83 0.53
N TRP A 115 1.02 5.79 -0.16
CA TRP A 115 -0.01 6.64 0.44
C TRP A 115 -1.25 5.83 0.87
N LEU A 116 -1.74 4.94 -0.01
CA LEU A 116 -2.86 4.04 0.30
C LEU A 116 -2.52 3.14 1.49
N ARG A 117 -1.31 2.60 1.51
CA ARG A 117 -0.82 1.79 2.62
C ARG A 117 -0.73 2.60 3.93
N ALA A 118 -0.19 3.82 3.89
CA ALA A 118 -0.09 4.67 5.07
C ALA A 118 -1.47 4.97 5.66
N LEU A 119 -2.43 5.36 4.80
CA LEU A 119 -3.80 5.63 5.20
C LEU A 119 -4.50 4.39 5.78
N SER A 120 -4.33 3.22 5.15
CA SER A 120 -4.85 1.95 5.65
C SER A 120 -4.31 1.63 7.04
N LEU A 121 -3.00 1.78 7.26
CA LEU A 121 -2.38 1.52 8.55
C LEU A 121 -2.87 2.49 9.64
N VAL A 122 -3.05 3.76 9.30
CA VAL A 122 -3.62 4.76 10.23
C VAL A 122 -5.03 4.33 10.65
N PHE A 123 -5.88 3.93 9.70
CA PHE A 123 -7.25 3.50 10.01
C PHE A 123 -7.32 2.18 10.80
N ILE A 124 -6.41 1.26 10.55
CA ILE A 124 -6.39 -0.04 11.22
C ILE A 124 -5.83 0.06 12.64
N ARG A 125 -4.78 0.87 12.83
CA ARG A 125 -3.99 0.86 14.06
C ARG A 125 -4.35 1.97 15.04
N MET A 126 -4.77 3.12 14.53
CA MET A 126 -5.11 4.26 15.38
C MET A 126 -6.60 4.32 15.65
N GLU A 127 -7.40 4.61 14.64
CA GLU A 127 -8.87 4.62 14.75
C GLU A 127 -9.51 4.54 13.36
N ALA A 128 -10.70 3.94 13.29
CA ALA A 128 -11.49 3.89 12.06
C ALA A 128 -11.84 5.30 11.56
N PRO A 129 -11.96 5.50 10.21
CA PRO A 129 -12.27 6.81 9.66
C PRO A 129 -13.68 7.27 10.04
N THR A 130 -13.81 8.55 10.36
CA THR A 130 -15.11 9.20 10.49
C THR A 130 -15.82 9.27 9.14
N VAL A 131 -17.15 9.51 9.13
CA VAL A 131 -17.91 9.68 7.88
C VAL A 131 -17.35 10.81 7.01
N LEU A 132 -16.85 11.88 7.63
CA LEU A 132 -16.24 12.99 6.89
C LEU A 132 -14.91 12.56 6.23
N GLN A 133 -14.08 11.82 6.93
CA GLN A 133 -12.83 11.27 6.39
C GLN A 133 -13.12 10.25 5.27
N GLN A 134 -14.10 9.36 5.44
CA GLN A 134 -14.53 8.43 4.39
C GLN A 134 -14.91 9.16 3.10
N ARG A 135 -15.72 10.22 3.21
CA ARG A 135 -16.13 11.04 2.06
C ARG A 135 -14.95 11.74 1.41
N ALA A 136 -14.04 12.30 2.20
CA ALA A 136 -12.86 13.00 1.68
C ALA A 136 -11.93 12.04 0.94
N VAL A 137 -11.70 10.83 1.48
CA VAL A 137 -10.93 9.78 0.80
C VAL A 137 -11.61 9.35 -0.50
N ALA A 138 -12.93 9.11 -0.48
CA ALA A 138 -13.68 8.74 -1.67
C ALA A 138 -13.59 9.82 -2.76
N GLN A 139 -13.72 11.11 -2.41
CA GLN A 139 -13.59 12.22 -3.35
C GLN A 139 -12.22 12.27 -4.06
N ILE A 140 -11.15 11.92 -3.36
CA ILE A 140 -9.80 11.87 -3.93
C ILE A 140 -9.63 10.65 -4.83
N LEU A 141 -10.12 9.47 -4.42
CA LEU A 141 -9.81 8.21 -5.08
C LEU A 141 -10.78 7.81 -6.19
N GLU A 142 -12.04 8.24 -6.13
CA GLU A 142 -13.04 7.91 -7.16
C GLU A 142 -12.64 8.34 -8.59
N PRO A 143 -12.03 9.51 -8.82
CA PRO A 143 -11.54 9.90 -10.16
C PRO A 143 -10.33 9.08 -10.63
N GLU A 144 -9.54 8.55 -9.70
CA GLU A 144 -8.32 7.81 -9.97
C GLU A 144 -8.56 6.32 -10.26
N PHE A 145 -9.76 5.81 -9.99
CA PHE A 145 -10.15 4.43 -10.20
C PHE A 145 -11.13 4.28 -11.38
N PRO A 146 -10.91 3.38 -12.35
CA PRO A 146 -9.70 2.57 -12.52
C PRO A 146 -8.53 3.38 -13.08
N SER A 147 -7.32 3.01 -12.68
CA SER A 147 -6.07 3.64 -13.12
C SER A 147 -5.44 2.95 -14.35
N ASN A 148 -5.96 1.78 -14.73
CA ASN A 148 -5.37 0.86 -15.71
C ASN A 148 -3.98 0.30 -15.27
N ARG A 149 -3.74 0.26 -13.97
CA ARG A 149 -2.59 -0.34 -13.30
C ARG A 149 -3.09 -1.36 -12.31
N GLU A 150 -2.90 -2.64 -12.60
CA GLU A 150 -3.50 -3.74 -11.86
C GLU A 150 -3.26 -3.67 -10.34
N MET A 151 -2.01 -3.47 -9.93
CA MET A 151 -1.68 -3.38 -8.50
C MET A 151 -2.35 -2.17 -7.84
N LEU A 152 -2.31 -1.02 -8.50
CA LEU A 152 -2.92 0.19 -7.98
C LEU A 152 -4.45 0.08 -7.95
N ASP A 153 -5.05 -0.53 -8.96
CA ASP A 153 -6.50 -0.72 -9.02
C ASP A 153 -7.02 -1.64 -7.92
N ARG A 154 -6.26 -2.68 -7.56
CA ARG A 154 -6.61 -3.56 -6.43
C ARG A 154 -6.62 -2.80 -5.10
N GLU A 155 -5.60 -1.97 -4.85
CA GLU A 155 -5.51 -1.15 -3.63
C GLU A 155 -6.57 -0.04 -3.61
N LEU A 156 -6.83 0.63 -4.75
CA LEU A 156 -7.87 1.65 -4.89
C LEU A 156 -9.25 1.05 -4.63
N ALA A 157 -9.58 -0.09 -5.25
CA ALA A 157 -10.84 -0.80 -5.02
C ALA A 157 -11.00 -1.17 -3.54
N GLY A 158 -9.94 -1.70 -2.92
CA GLY A 158 -9.94 -2.06 -1.50
C GLY A 158 -10.25 -0.86 -0.59
N MET A 159 -9.56 0.26 -0.82
CA MET A 159 -9.78 1.48 -0.04
C MET A 159 -11.19 2.08 -0.29
N LEU A 160 -11.66 2.13 -1.55
CA LEU A 160 -12.98 2.66 -1.89
C LEU A 160 -14.10 1.82 -1.27
N VAL A 161 -13.97 0.49 -1.24
CA VAL A 161 -14.91 -0.39 -0.53
C VAL A 161 -14.85 -0.13 0.98
N TYR A 162 -13.66 -0.01 1.54
CA TYR A 162 -13.48 0.25 2.97
C TYR A 162 -14.14 1.57 3.43
N VAL A 163 -14.05 2.63 2.60
CA VAL A 163 -14.69 3.91 2.90
C VAL A 163 -16.15 3.99 2.40
N ASN A 164 -16.74 2.88 1.98
CA ASN A 164 -18.12 2.75 1.54
C ASN A 164 -18.51 3.61 0.33
N SER A 165 -17.58 3.83 -0.63
CA SER A 165 -17.90 4.48 -1.89
C SER A 165 -18.73 3.57 -2.79
N THR A 166 -20.00 3.88 -3.00
CA THR A 166 -20.90 3.06 -3.84
C THR A 166 -20.52 3.06 -5.32
N LYS A 167 -19.80 4.08 -5.79
CA LYS A 167 -19.34 4.17 -7.19
C LYS A 167 -18.31 3.11 -7.55
N VAL A 168 -17.66 2.49 -6.55
CA VAL A 168 -16.69 1.42 -6.78
C VAL A 168 -17.35 0.17 -7.39
N ILE A 169 -18.65 -0.07 -7.11
CA ILE A 169 -19.36 -1.29 -7.52
C ILE A 169 -19.36 -1.40 -9.05
N ASP A 170 -19.93 -0.39 -9.75
CA ASP A 170 -20.02 -0.41 -11.22
C ASP A 170 -18.64 -0.52 -11.88
N LYS A 171 -17.70 0.29 -11.41
CA LYS A 171 -16.35 0.34 -11.96
C LYS A 171 -15.62 -1.01 -11.80
N THR A 172 -15.78 -1.65 -10.64
CA THR A 172 -15.14 -2.93 -10.37
C THR A 172 -15.81 -4.07 -11.14
N LEU A 173 -17.15 -4.10 -11.21
CA LEU A 173 -17.86 -5.07 -12.05
C LEU A 173 -17.46 -4.96 -13.52
N LYS A 174 -17.31 -3.73 -14.02
CA LYS A 174 -16.82 -3.50 -15.38
C LYS A 174 -15.41 -4.04 -15.58
N LEU A 175 -14.48 -3.78 -14.66
CA LEU A 175 -13.13 -4.35 -14.71
C LEU A 175 -13.15 -5.88 -14.72
N MET A 176 -14.04 -6.52 -13.92
CA MET A 176 -14.17 -7.97 -13.89
C MET A 176 -14.67 -8.54 -15.24
N THR A 177 -15.57 -7.85 -15.92
CA THR A 177 -16.12 -8.31 -17.21
C THR A 177 -15.19 -8.02 -18.39
N GLU A 178 -14.41 -6.96 -18.34
CA GLU A 178 -13.50 -6.54 -19.43
C GLU A 178 -12.10 -7.15 -19.32
N THR A 179 -11.74 -7.73 -18.16
CA THR A 179 -10.42 -8.33 -17.97
C THR A 179 -10.41 -9.75 -18.55
N PRO A 180 -9.55 -10.04 -19.55
CA PRO A 180 -9.45 -11.38 -20.12
C PRO A 180 -9.12 -12.41 -19.05
N ASP A 181 -9.64 -13.62 -19.22
CA ASP A 181 -9.28 -14.75 -18.37
C ASP A 181 -7.83 -15.17 -18.65
N ALA A 182 -6.92 -14.86 -17.73
CA ALA A 182 -5.53 -15.29 -17.85
C ALA A 182 -5.37 -16.80 -17.57
N GLY A 183 -6.41 -17.48 -17.09
CA GLY A 183 -6.38 -18.92 -16.74
C GLY A 183 -6.76 -19.86 -17.86
N GLY A 184 -7.34 -19.35 -18.99
CA GLY A 184 -7.92 -20.19 -20.04
C GLY A 184 -6.91 -20.85 -20.99
N GLU A 185 -5.67 -20.43 -21.03
CA GLU A 185 -4.64 -20.93 -21.93
C GLU A 185 -3.32 -21.31 -21.22
N ALA A 186 -3.39 -21.85 -20.02
CA ALA A 186 -2.22 -22.54 -19.50
C ALA A 186 -1.99 -23.78 -20.36
N GLU A 187 -1.15 -23.67 -21.40
CA GLU A 187 -0.69 -24.82 -22.18
C GLU A 187 -0.15 -25.85 -21.20
N ILE A 188 -0.87 -26.98 -21.10
CA ILE A 188 -0.34 -28.09 -20.32
C ILE A 188 0.94 -28.52 -21.02
N PRO A 189 2.11 -28.46 -20.35
CA PRO A 189 3.35 -28.89 -20.96
C PRO A 189 3.13 -30.28 -21.57
N GLU A 190 3.49 -30.48 -22.84
CA GLU A 190 3.27 -31.71 -23.60
C GLU A 190 3.67 -32.97 -22.83
N VAL A 191 4.71 -32.87 -22.00
CA VAL A 191 5.19 -33.92 -21.10
C VAL A 191 4.15 -34.31 -20.05
N LEU A 192 3.38 -33.34 -19.51
CA LEU A 192 2.31 -33.62 -18.53
C LEU A 192 1.04 -34.13 -19.22
N ALA A 193 0.74 -33.65 -20.42
CA ALA A 193 -0.40 -34.12 -21.22
C ALA A 193 -0.26 -35.61 -21.63
N ARG A 194 0.96 -36.11 -21.80
CA ARG A 194 1.27 -37.51 -22.13
C ARG A 194 1.11 -38.46 -20.94
N ASN A 195 0.97 -37.98 -19.72
CA ASN A 195 0.81 -38.82 -18.53
C ASN A 195 -0.66 -39.20 -18.35
N ALA A 196 -1.01 -40.44 -18.67
CA ALA A 196 -2.40 -40.94 -18.60
C ALA A 196 -3.02 -40.88 -17.19
N VAL A 197 -2.20 -40.85 -16.13
CA VAL A 197 -2.67 -40.84 -14.73
C VAL A 197 -2.89 -39.41 -14.22
N TYR A 198 -2.00 -38.48 -14.56
CA TYR A 198 -2.02 -37.12 -14.02
C TYR A 198 -2.54 -36.07 -15.01
N GLY A 199 -2.45 -36.33 -16.32
CA GLY A 199 -2.84 -35.39 -17.36
C GLY A 199 -4.30 -34.94 -17.27
N GLY A 200 -5.21 -35.90 -17.04
CA GLY A 200 -6.64 -35.62 -16.89
C GLY A 200 -6.97 -34.83 -15.62
N SER A 201 -6.30 -35.12 -14.51
CA SER A 201 -6.50 -34.40 -13.26
C SER A 201 -5.96 -32.97 -13.33
N ILE A 202 -4.81 -32.77 -13.98
CA ILE A 202 -4.22 -31.45 -14.20
C ILE A 202 -5.07 -30.64 -15.17
N ALA A 203 -5.53 -31.22 -16.27
CA ALA A 203 -6.44 -30.56 -17.20
C ALA A 203 -7.74 -30.11 -16.51
N ASN A 204 -8.30 -30.96 -15.66
CA ASN A 204 -9.51 -30.63 -14.89
C ASN A 204 -9.26 -29.54 -13.86
N MET A 205 -8.10 -29.56 -13.21
CA MET A 205 -7.70 -28.51 -12.28
C MET A 205 -7.51 -27.14 -12.98
N LEU A 206 -6.85 -27.14 -14.15
CA LEU A 206 -6.65 -25.95 -14.95
C LEU A 206 -7.97 -25.38 -15.50
N ALA A 207 -8.85 -26.27 -16.00
CA ALA A 207 -10.17 -25.88 -16.50
C ALA A 207 -11.10 -25.32 -15.42
N ASN A 208 -10.85 -25.66 -14.14
CA ASN A 208 -11.61 -25.15 -13.00
C ASN A 208 -10.84 -24.13 -12.17
N MET A 209 -9.70 -23.64 -12.64
CA MET A 209 -8.99 -22.56 -11.96
C MET A 209 -9.83 -21.29 -11.97
N PRO A 210 -9.99 -20.63 -10.80
CA PRO A 210 -10.68 -19.35 -10.77
C PRO A 210 -9.89 -18.31 -11.58
N ASN A 211 -10.59 -17.40 -12.24
CA ASN A 211 -9.97 -16.29 -12.93
C ASN A 211 -9.18 -15.42 -11.93
N LEU A 212 -7.85 -15.50 -12.00
CA LEU A 212 -6.96 -14.82 -11.07
C LEU A 212 -7.02 -13.29 -11.19
N ASN A 213 -7.48 -12.76 -12.32
CA ASN A 213 -7.64 -11.32 -12.52
C ASN A 213 -8.97 -10.81 -11.93
N GLN A 214 -10.03 -11.61 -11.94
CA GLN A 214 -11.34 -11.26 -11.40
C GLN A 214 -11.46 -11.54 -9.90
N THR A 215 -10.86 -12.62 -9.43
CA THR A 215 -10.96 -13.07 -8.03
C THR A 215 -10.65 -11.99 -6.98
N PRO A 216 -9.58 -11.18 -7.12
CA PRO A 216 -9.28 -10.12 -6.17
C PRO A 216 -10.40 -9.08 -6.06
N TYR A 217 -11.00 -8.70 -7.18
CA TYR A 217 -12.10 -7.73 -7.23
C TYR A 217 -13.40 -8.28 -6.64
N ALA A 218 -13.74 -9.54 -6.97
CA ALA A 218 -14.87 -10.21 -6.35
C ALA A 218 -14.69 -10.31 -4.84
N TYR A 219 -13.49 -10.70 -4.39
CA TYR A 219 -13.16 -10.78 -2.97
C TYR A 219 -13.30 -9.44 -2.24
N VAL A 220 -12.89 -8.34 -2.86
CA VAL A 220 -13.01 -7.00 -2.30
C VAL A 220 -14.48 -6.57 -2.26
N LEU A 221 -15.24 -6.73 -3.36
CA LEU A 221 -16.63 -6.33 -3.46
C LEU A 221 -17.56 -7.05 -2.48
N ARG A 222 -17.26 -8.28 -2.06
CA ARG A 222 -18.06 -8.99 -1.04
C ARG A 222 -18.21 -8.21 0.27
N ASN A 223 -17.27 -7.30 0.56
CA ASN A 223 -17.30 -6.47 1.76
C ASN A 223 -18.20 -5.24 1.60
N MET A 224 -18.64 -4.93 0.38
CA MET A 224 -19.54 -3.83 0.12
C MET A 224 -20.98 -4.19 0.51
N LYS A 225 -21.47 -3.61 1.60
CA LYS A 225 -22.78 -3.99 2.18
C LYS A 225 -23.94 -3.19 1.61
N TYR A 226 -23.68 -2.02 1.02
CA TYR A 226 -24.68 -1.06 0.59
C TYR A 226 -24.48 -0.64 -0.86
N GLY A 227 -25.50 0.02 -1.43
CA GLY A 227 -25.40 0.67 -2.74
C GLY A 227 -25.54 -0.23 -3.95
N TRP A 228 -25.84 -1.52 -3.76
CA TRP A 228 -26.07 -2.48 -4.84
C TRP A 228 -27.44 -2.31 -5.47
N THR A 229 -27.50 -2.27 -6.78
CA THR A 229 -28.73 -2.51 -7.54
C THR A 229 -28.97 -4.02 -7.71
N LEU A 230 -30.21 -4.39 -8.11
CA LEU A 230 -30.52 -5.79 -8.41
C LEU A 230 -29.73 -6.31 -9.61
N GLU A 231 -29.49 -5.45 -10.60
CA GLU A 231 -28.68 -5.78 -11.79
C GLU A 231 -27.23 -6.05 -11.40
N GLN A 232 -26.61 -5.17 -10.64
CA GLN A 232 -25.24 -5.35 -10.14
C GLN A 232 -25.08 -6.63 -9.33
N ARG A 233 -26.08 -6.99 -8.51
CA ARG A 233 -26.06 -8.25 -7.74
C ARG A 233 -26.18 -9.50 -8.61
N ARG A 234 -26.82 -9.39 -9.78
CA ARG A 234 -26.90 -10.50 -10.74
C ARG A 234 -25.62 -10.69 -11.54
N LEU A 235 -24.91 -9.57 -11.79
CA LEU A 235 -23.61 -9.60 -12.46
C LEU A 235 -22.48 -10.12 -11.55
N TYR A 236 -22.54 -9.81 -10.26
CA TYR A 236 -21.60 -10.27 -9.25
C TYR A 236 -21.76 -11.76 -8.94
#